data_6aa1a53f04db188bc47e0d485c67e72b
#
_entry.id   6aa1a53f04db188bc47e0d485c67e72b
#
_cell.length_a   1.000
_cell.length_b   1.000
_cell.length_c   1.000
_cell.angle_alpha   90.00
_cell.angle_beta   90.00
_cell.angle_gamma   90.00
#
_symmetry.space_group_name_H-M   'P 1'
#
loop_
_entity.id
_entity.type
_entity.pdbx_description
1 polymer ?
#
loop_
_entity_poly.entity_id
_entity_poly.type
_entity_poly.pdbx_seq_one_letter_code
_entity_poly.pdbx_strand_id
1 'polypeptide(L)'
;MNSFGKLFRVSIFGESHGESVGIVVDGCPAGLALTVDDLLPDLERRKGGKQKGTTPRQEADYPFFKSGIFNEKTTGFPIAIFFENNNTRSEDYNKQRSIPRPGHADWVAHQKFGGNEDYRGGGHFSARLTTGLVAAGAIAKKLMKNLSPNPSPKERNLDHSDDFGYITDT
;
A
#
# COMPACT_ATOMS: atom_id res chain seq x y z
N MET A 1 8.98 -7.81 11.24
CA MET A 1 9.65 -6.95 10.24
C MET A 1 8.56 -6.47 9.29
N ASN A 2 8.42 -5.16 9.11
CA ASN A 2 7.32 -4.55 8.34
C ASN A 2 7.77 -4.07 6.95
N SER A 3 9.02 -4.36 6.62
CA SER A 3 9.65 -3.94 5.36
C SER A 3 10.28 -5.14 4.66
N PHE A 4 10.22 -5.15 3.34
CA PHE A 4 10.91 -6.13 2.49
C PHE A 4 11.30 -5.51 1.14
N GLY A 5 12.12 -6.25 0.36
CA GLY A 5 12.66 -5.81 -0.91
C GLY A 5 14.08 -5.26 -0.79
N LYS A 6 14.78 -5.14 -1.92
CA LYS A 6 16.14 -4.60 -2.00
C LYS A 6 16.16 -3.31 -2.83
N LEU A 7 15.91 -3.39 -4.13
CA LEU A 7 15.85 -2.23 -5.03
C LEU A 7 14.48 -1.56 -4.96
N PHE A 8 13.41 -2.32 -5.12
CA PHE A 8 12.04 -1.89 -4.87
C PHE A 8 11.69 -2.35 -3.45
N ARG A 9 11.66 -1.42 -2.51
CA ARG A 9 11.46 -1.69 -1.08
C ARG A 9 10.11 -1.19 -0.64
N VAL A 10 9.42 -1.99 0.15
CA VAL A 10 8.11 -1.61 0.70
C VAL A 10 8.13 -1.70 2.22
N SER A 11 7.42 -0.77 2.87
CA SER A 11 7.21 -0.74 4.32
C SER A 11 5.74 -0.47 4.60
N ILE A 12 5.07 -1.41 5.25
CA ILE A 12 3.67 -1.26 5.68
C ILE A 12 3.60 -0.66 7.09
N PHE A 13 2.57 0.13 7.36
CA PHE A 13 2.32 0.74 8.66
C PHE A 13 0.82 0.91 8.93
N GLY A 14 0.50 1.25 10.18
CA GLY A 14 -0.85 1.47 10.66
C GLY A 14 -1.50 0.24 11.30
N GLU A 15 -2.66 0.44 11.87
CA GLU A 15 -3.48 -0.57 12.55
C GLU A 15 -4.89 -0.57 12.00
N SER A 16 -5.55 -1.73 12.08
CA SER A 16 -6.89 -1.95 11.49
C SER A 16 -7.96 -0.98 12.02
N HIS A 17 -7.86 -0.58 13.28
CA HIS A 17 -8.78 0.33 13.95
C HIS A 17 -8.08 1.64 14.39
N GLY A 18 -6.86 1.89 13.91
CA GLY A 18 -6.23 3.20 13.93
C GLY A 18 -6.86 4.14 12.89
N GLU A 19 -6.34 5.34 12.78
CA GLU A 19 -6.81 6.38 11.85
C GLU A 19 -6.68 5.95 10.39
N SER A 20 -5.57 5.29 10.07
CA SER A 20 -5.27 4.85 8.71
C SER A 20 -4.35 3.63 8.70
N VAL A 21 -4.29 2.97 7.55
CA VAL A 21 -3.20 2.05 7.18
C VAL A 21 -2.49 2.60 5.95
N GLY A 22 -1.27 2.17 5.71
CA GLY A 22 -0.57 2.67 4.54
C GLY A 22 0.67 1.88 4.18
N ILE A 23 1.34 2.38 3.16
CA ILE A 23 2.58 1.82 2.64
C ILE A 23 3.52 2.94 2.19
N VAL A 24 4.79 2.71 2.40
CA VAL A 24 5.88 3.47 1.78
C VAL A 24 6.56 2.57 0.76
N VAL A 25 6.66 3.03 -0.47
CA VAL A 25 7.41 2.39 -1.56
C VAL A 25 8.64 3.22 -1.85
N ASP A 26 9.81 2.62 -1.72
CA ASP A 26 11.11 3.23 -2.00
C ASP A 26 11.81 2.52 -3.16
N GLY A 27 12.64 3.24 -3.92
CA GLY A 27 13.35 2.71 -5.08
C GLY A 27 12.51 2.64 -6.36
N CYS A 28 11.39 3.37 -6.44
CA CYS A 28 10.68 3.57 -7.70
C CYS A 28 11.41 4.67 -8.49
N PRO A 29 11.79 4.44 -9.77
CA PRO A 29 12.46 5.45 -10.60
C PRO A 29 11.61 6.71 -10.76
N ALA A 30 12.24 7.84 -10.99
CA ALA A 30 11.56 9.08 -11.38
C ALA A 30 10.95 8.96 -12.78
N GLY A 31 9.89 9.73 -13.04
CA GLY A 31 9.29 9.87 -14.38
C GLY A 31 8.26 8.80 -14.75
N LEU A 32 8.01 7.78 -13.91
CA LEU A 32 6.93 6.84 -14.15
C LEU A 32 5.58 7.58 -14.01
N ALA A 33 4.78 7.62 -15.07
CA ALA A 33 3.41 8.14 -14.98
C ALA A 33 2.62 7.27 -13.99
N LEU A 34 2.06 7.88 -12.95
CA LEU A 34 1.36 7.18 -11.88
C LEU A 34 0.27 8.03 -11.26
N THR A 35 -0.97 7.57 -11.39
CA THR A 35 -2.16 8.20 -10.85
C THR A 35 -2.90 7.26 -9.90
N VAL A 36 -3.92 7.77 -9.23
CA VAL A 36 -4.82 6.96 -8.40
C VAL A 36 -5.50 5.89 -9.25
N ASP A 37 -5.92 6.22 -10.46
CA ASP A 37 -6.64 5.31 -11.36
C ASP A 37 -5.84 4.05 -11.72
N ASP A 38 -4.52 4.12 -11.69
CA ASP A 38 -3.65 2.95 -11.89
C ASP A 38 -3.76 1.91 -10.77
N LEU A 39 -4.15 2.34 -9.57
CA LEU A 39 -4.25 1.48 -8.38
C LEU A 39 -5.66 0.90 -8.20
N LEU A 40 -6.69 1.65 -8.60
CA LEU A 40 -8.09 1.32 -8.32
C LEU A 40 -8.51 -0.08 -8.80
N PRO A 41 -8.14 -0.57 -10.01
CA PRO A 41 -8.58 -1.89 -10.47
C PRO A 41 -8.14 -3.04 -9.54
N ASP A 42 -6.90 -3.00 -9.05
CA ASP A 42 -6.39 -4.01 -8.14
C ASP A 42 -6.97 -3.86 -6.73
N LEU A 43 -7.15 -2.64 -6.25
CA LEU A 43 -7.78 -2.34 -4.97
C LEU A 43 -9.24 -2.79 -4.95
N GLU A 44 -10.02 -2.52 -6.00
CA GLU A 44 -11.42 -2.98 -6.12
C GLU A 44 -11.51 -4.51 -6.11
N ARG A 45 -10.61 -5.20 -6.81
CA ARG A 45 -10.57 -6.67 -6.79
C ARG A 45 -10.28 -7.25 -5.41
N ARG A 46 -9.51 -6.52 -4.59
CA ARG A 46 -9.20 -6.89 -3.21
C ARG A 46 -10.38 -6.71 -2.25
N LYS A 47 -11.26 -5.74 -2.49
CA LYS A 47 -12.34 -5.38 -1.55
C LYS A 47 -13.16 -6.60 -1.14
N GLY A 48 -13.40 -6.71 0.17
CA GLY A 48 -14.32 -7.70 0.75
C GLY A 48 -15.80 -7.35 0.53
N GLY A 49 -16.70 -8.15 1.09
CA GLY A 49 -18.15 -7.85 1.13
C GLY A 49 -18.96 -8.38 -0.06
N LYS A 50 -18.33 -8.74 -1.18
CA LYS A 50 -19.01 -9.24 -2.38
C LYS A 50 -18.97 -10.78 -2.51
N GLN A 51 -18.11 -11.46 -1.77
CA GLN A 51 -17.90 -12.90 -1.88
C GLN A 51 -18.24 -13.61 -0.58
N LYS A 52 -18.78 -14.82 -0.67
CA LYS A 52 -19.08 -15.67 0.49
C LYS A 52 -17.78 -15.97 1.25
N GLY A 53 -17.77 -15.71 2.57
CA GLY A 53 -16.60 -15.92 3.42
C GLY A 53 -15.72 -14.68 3.61
N THR A 54 -16.05 -13.54 2.99
CA THR A 54 -15.36 -12.28 3.26
C THR A 54 -15.97 -11.53 4.46
N THR A 55 -15.18 -10.65 5.08
CA THR A 55 -15.65 -9.79 6.18
C THR A 55 -16.79 -8.87 5.71
N PRO A 56 -17.81 -8.61 6.55
CA PRO A 56 -18.85 -7.63 6.23
C PRO A 56 -18.34 -6.17 6.26
N ARG A 57 -17.13 -5.93 6.79
CA ARG A 57 -16.52 -4.61 6.81
C ARG A 57 -16.28 -4.11 5.39
N GLN A 58 -16.84 -2.95 5.08
CA GLN A 58 -16.65 -2.27 3.81
C GLN A 58 -15.88 -0.98 4.07
N GLU A 59 -14.78 -0.79 3.35
CA GLU A 59 -13.95 0.41 3.35
C GLU A 59 -13.90 0.98 1.93
N ALA A 60 -13.78 2.29 1.81
CA ALA A 60 -13.65 2.94 0.51
C ALA A 60 -12.38 2.50 -0.21
N ASP A 61 -11.31 2.19 0.54
CA ASP A 61 -9.98 1.81 0.03
C ASP A 61 -9.43 2.81 -1.01
N TYR A 62 -9.80 4.09 -0.86
CA TYR A 62 -9.30 5.14 -1.73
C TYR A 62 -7.86 5.49 -1.35
N PRO A 63 -6.90 5.42 -2.30
CA PRO A 63 -5.50 5.72 -2.03
C PRO A 63 -5.23 7.22 -2.03
N PHE A 64 -4.58 7.73 -0.99
CA PHE A 64 -4.11 9.10 -0.91
C PHE A 64 -2.58 9.12 -1.02
N PHE A 65 -2.05 9.64 -2.13
CA PHE A 65 -0.63 9.92 -2.25
C PHE A 65 -0.23 11.09 -1.35
N LYS A 66 0.74 10.89 -0.47
CA LYS A 66 1.25 11.91 0.46
C LYS A 66 2.66 12.36 0.12
N SER A 67 3.41 11.58 -0.67
CA SER A 67 4.73 11.94 -1.20
C SER A 67 5.07 11.10 -2.43
N GLY A 68 6.14 11.47 -3.12
CA GLY A 68 6.74 10.72 -4.21
C GLY A 68 6.06 10.89 -5.56
N ILE A 69 5.02 11.73 -5.66
CA ILE A 69 4.30 12.03 -6.91
C ILE A 69 4.23 13.54 -7.11
N PHE A 70 4.55 13.98 -8.32
CA PHE A 70 4.39 15.36 -8.77
C PHE A 70 3.98 15.38 -10.25
N ASN A 71 2.97 16.16 -10.59
CA ASN A 71 2.40 16.24 -11.95
C ASN A 71 2.14 14.83 -12.53
N GLU A 72 1.47 13.96 -11.76
CA GLU A 72 1.12 12.59 -12.15
C GLU A 72 2.31 11.69 -12.51
N LYS A 73 3.52 12.05 -12.08
CA LYS A 73 4.75 11.27 -12.29
C LYS A 73 5.46 11.02 -10.97
N THR A 74 6.13 9.89 -10.86
CA THR A 74 7.00 9.60 -9.73
C THR A 74 8.20 10.55 -9.72
N THR A 75 8.62 10.96 -8.52
CA THR A 75 9.73 11.89 -8.33
C THR A 75 11.09 11.21 -8.08
N GLY A 76 11.07 9.87 -7.91
CA GLY A 76 12.24 9.11 -7.46
C GLY A 76 12.43 9.08 -5.94
N PHE A 77 11.70 9.92 -5.20
CA PHE A 77 11.66 9.86 -3.73
C PHE A 77 10.62 8.82 -3.25
N PRO A 78 10.63 8.44 -1.95
CA PRO A 78 9.68 7.49 -1.41
C PRO A 78 8.23 7.89 -1.67
N ILE A 79 7.44 6.96 -2.19
CA ILE A 79 6.01 7.12 -2.43
C ILE A 79 5.28 6.67 -1.18
N ALA A 80 4.60 7.59 -0.49
CA ALA A 80 3.76 7.28 0.66
C ALA A 80 2.28 7.29 0.26
N ILE A 81 1.60 6.18 0.53
CA ILE A 81 0.17 6.00 0.23
C ILE A 81 -0.57 5.66 1.51
N PHE A 82 -1.64 6.39 1.79
CA PHE A 82 -2.51 6.21 2.95
C PHE A 82 -3.90 5.76 2.52
N PHE A 83 -4.54 4.97 3.38
CA PHE A 83 -5.92 4.52 3.26
C PHE A 83 -6.62 4.78 4.60
N GLU A 84 -7.61 5.63 4.60
CA GLU A 84 -8.38 5.94 5.80
C GLU A 84 -9.21 4.76 6.27
N ASN A 85 -9.37 4.63 7.58
CA ASN A 85 -10.22 3.66 8.22
C ASN A 85 -11.54 4.34 8.64
N ASN A 86 -12.57 4.21 7.83
CA ASN A 86 -13.85 4.90 8.05
C ASN A 86 -14.92 4.01 8.69
N ASN A 87 -14.73 2.69 8.71
CA ASN A 87 -15.69 1.73 9.24
C ASN A 87 -15.07 0.88 10.36
N THR A 88 -14.77 1.52 11.48
CA THR A 88 -14.19 0.87 12.67
C THR A 88 -15.26 0.70 13.76
N ARG A 89 -15.46 -0.55 14.23
CA ARG A 89 -16.34 -0.88 15.36
C ARG A 89 -15.49 -1.38 16.52
N SER A 90 -14.85 -0.46 17.22
CA SER A 90 -13.86 -0.77 18.27
C SER A 90 -14.48 -1.43 19.52
N GLU A 91 -15.74 -1.14 19.84
CA GLU A 91 -16.42 -1.66 21.01
C GLU A 91 -16.56 -3.19 21.04
N ASP A 92 -16.67 -3.81 19.86
CA ASP A 92 -16.80 -5.26 19.71
C ASP A 92 -15.56 -6.03 20.24
N TYR A 93 -14.41 -5.36 20.33
CA TYR A 93 -13.13 -5.99 20.69
C TYR A 93 -12.77 -5.87 22.17
N ASN A 94 -13.42 -4.99 22.94
CA ASN A 94 -13.11 -4.79 24.36
C ASN A 94 -13.33 -6.06 25.19
N LYS A 95 -14.37 -6.84 24.85
CA LYS A 95 -14.67 -8.11 25.51
C LYS A 95 -13.71 -9.24 25.14
N GLN A 96 -13.04 -9.12 24.00
CA GLN A 96 -12.17 -10.16 23.45
C GLN A 96 -10.70 -10.00 23.87
N ARG A 97 -10.35 -8.89 24.53
CA ARG A 97 -8.96 -8.61 24.94
C ARG A 97 -8.35 -9.71 25.81
N SER A 98 -9.15 -10.34 26.67
CA SER A 98 -8.71 -11.42 27.57
C SER A 98 -8.75 -12.81 26.94
N ILE A 99 -9.37 -12.96 25.77
CA ILE A 99 -9.56 -14.25 25.09
C ILE A 99 -9.02 -14.12 23.66
N PRO A 100 -7.78 -14.56 23.42
CA PRO A 100 -7.19 -14.53 22.07
C PRO A 100 -7.99 -15.39 21.10
N ARG A 101 -8.20 -14.88 19.89
CA ARG A 101 -8.94 -15.61 18.86
C ARG A 101 -8.11 -16.78 18.33
N PRO A 102 -8.66 -18.01 18.24
CA PRO A 102 -8.00 -19.14 17.62
C PRO A 102 -7.64 -18.84 16.16
N GLY A 103 -6.42 -19.21 15.75
CA GLY A 103 -5.96 -19.00 14.36
C GLY A 103 -5.61 -17.56 14.00
N HIS A 104 -5.63 -16.63 14.96
CA HIS A 104 -5.21 -15.24 14.78
C HIS A 104 -3.93 -14.94 15.58
N ALA A 105 -3.25 -13.84 15.25
CA ALA A 105 -2.00 -13.44 15.90
C ALA A 105 -2.16 -12.78 17.27
N ASP A 106 -3.37 -12.71 17.84
CA ASP A 106 -3.66 -11.96 19.08
C ASP A 106 -2.73 -12.35 20.22
N TRP A 107 -2.59 -13.65 20.51
CA TRP A 107 -1.73 -14.14 21.57
C TRP A 107 -0.24 -13.85 21.31
N VAL A 108 0.19 -14.12 20.10
CA VAL A 108 1.60 -13.89 19.70
C VAL A 108 1.95 -12.41 19.74
N ALA A 109 1.04 -11.53 19.31
CA ALA A 109 1.20 -10.09 19.39
C ALA A 109 1.32 -9.63 20.85
N HIS A 110 0.42 -10.10 21.70
CA HIS A 110 0.43 -9.78 23.12
C HIS A 110 1.77 -10.17 23.79
N GLN A 111 2.24 -11.39 23.55
CA GLN A 111 3.52 -11.86 24.11
C GLN A 111 4.70 -11.06 23.55
N LYS A 112 4.72 -10.82 22.25
CA LYS A 112 5.83 -10.12 21.59
C LYS A 112 5.95 -8.67 21.97
N PHE A 113 4.83 -7.97 22.15
CA PHE A 113 4.79 -6.53 22.40
C PHE A 113 4.46 -6.16 23.85
N GLY A 114 4.35 -7.16 24.76
CA GLY A 114 4.11 -6.94 26.18
C GLY A 114 2.77 -6.26 26.48
N GLY A 115 1.75 -6.50 25.66
CA GLY A 115 0.41 -5.94 25.80
C GLY A 115 0.27 -4.49 25.31
N ASN A 116 1.27 -3.94 24.62
CA ASN A 116 1.24 -2.58 24.06
C ASN A 116 0.74 -2.51 22.62
N GLU A 117 0.35 -3.65 22.04
CA GLU A 117 -0.25 -3.70 20.70
C GLU A 117 -1.66 -3.10 20.68
N ASP A 118 -2.06 -2.54 19.55
CA ASP A 118 -3.48 -2.26 19.30
C ASP A 118 -4.20 -3.58 18.97
N TYR A 119 -4.94 -4.11 19.96
CA TYR A 119 -5.67 -5.38 19.81
C TYR A 119 -6.94 -5.26 18.97
N ARG A 120 -7.43 -4.03 18.70
CA ARG A 120 -8.69 -3.78 18.01
C ARG A 120 -8.62 -4.26 16.56
N GLY A 121 -9.54 -5.16 16.18
CA GLY A 121 -9.58 -5.72 14.83
C GLY A 121 -8.32 -6.47 14.40
N GLY A 122 -7.46 -6.86 15.35
CA GLY A 122 -6.17 -7.50 15.12
C GLY A 122 -5.03 -6.54 14.80
N GLY A 123 -5.26 -5.23 14.95
CA GLY A 123 -4.24 -4.19 14.85
C GLY A 123 -3.43 -4.27 13.56
N HIS A 124 -2.13 -4.33 13.70
CA HIS A 124 -1.18 -4.45 12.59
C HIS A 124 -1.19 -5.84 11.92
N PHE A 125 -1.73 -6.88 12.57
CA PHE A 125 -1.85 -8.23 12.01
C PHE A 125 -3.14 -8.46 11.23
N SER A 126 -3.94 -7.42 11.06
CA SER A 126 -5.17 -7.48 10.28
C SER A 126 -4.91 -7.60 8.78
N ALA A 127 -5.77 -8.35 8.08
CA ALA A 127 -5.80 -8.37 6.62
C ALA A 127 -6.03 -6.98 5.98
N ARG A 128 -6.46 -5.99 6.75
CA ARG A 128 -6.60 -4.58 6.33
C ARG A 128 -5.30 -4.02 5.77
N LEU A 129 -4.15 -4.39 6.34
CA LEU A 129 -2.84 -3.91 5.92
C LEU A 129 -2.45 -4.39 4.52
N THR A 130 -3.05 -5.47 4.02
CA THR A 130 -2.80 -5.95 2.66
C THR A 130 -3.24 -4.96 1.58
N THR A 131 -4.05 -3.96 1.91
CA THR A 131 -4.43 -2.85 1.00
C THR A 131 -3.17 -2.14 0.48
N GLY A 132 -2.24 -1.81 1.37
CA GLY A 132 -0.96 -1.22 1.00
C GLY A 132 -0.14 -2.12 0.08
N LEU A 133 -0.06 -3.42 0.40
CA LEU A 133 0.67 -4.38 -0.43
C LEU A 133 0.10 -4.49 -1.85
N VAL A 134 -1.23 -4.44 -1.99
CA VAL A 134 -1.89 -4.44 -3.31
C VAL A 134 -1.55 -3.19 -4.10
N ALA A 135 -1.55 -2.01 -3.45
CA ALA A 135 -1.13 -0.77 -4.09
C ALA A 135 0.33 -0.82 -4.56
N ALA A 136 1.25 -1.31 -3.72
CA ALA A 136 2.65 -1.49 -4.12
C ALA A 136 2.79 -2.48 -5.29
N GLY A 137 2.00 -3.56 -5.28
CA GLY A 137 1.94 -4.52 -6.38
C GLY A 137 1.47 -3.90 -7.70
N ALA A 138 0.49 -2.98 -7.67
CA ALA A 138 0.04 -2.25 -8.84
C ALA A 138 1.15 -1.35 -9.41
N ILE A 139 1.87 -0.62 -8.53
CA ILE A 139 3.04 0.18 -8.94
C ILE A 139 4.12 -0.70 -9.56
N ALA A 140 4.46 -1.82 -8.92
CA ALA A 140 5.47 -2.74 -9.44
C ALA A 140 5.09 -3.30 -10.82
N LYS A 141 3.82 -3.68 -11.04
CA LYS A 141 3.32 -4.13 -12.35
C LYS A 141 3.47 -3.04 -13.42
N LYS A 142 3.14 -1.80 -13.08
CA LYS A 142 3.27 -0.67 -14.01
C LYS A 142 4.74 -0.41 -14.36
N LEU A 143 5.61 -0.43 -13.36
CA LEU A 143 7.06 -0.29 -13.53
C LEU A 143 7.62 -1.38 -14.46
N MET A 144 7.25 -2.64 -14.24
CA MET A 144 7.70 -3.76 -15.08
C MET A 144 7.25 -3.64 -16.53
N LYS A 145 6.03 -3.14 -16.78
CA LYS A 145 5.55 -2.89 -18.14
C LYS A 145 6.40 -1.84 -18.85
N ASN A 146 6.80 -0.78 -18.16
CA ASN A 146 7.61 0.29 -18.74
C ASN A 146 9.08 -0.10 -18.93
N LEU A 147 9.58 -1.07 -18.16
CA LEU A 147 10.94 -1.60 -18.27
C LEU A 147 11.01 -2.78 -19.27
N SER A 148 9.90 -3.24 -19.82
CA SER A 148 9.88 -4.35 -20.78
C SER A 148 10.65 -3.96 -22.04
N PRO A 149 11.61 -4.77 -22.51
CA PRO A 149 12.40 -4.50 -23.71
C PRO A 149 11.59 -4.52 -25.01
N ASN A 150 10.32 -4.89 -24.95
CA ASN A 150 9.43 -4.92 -26.11
C ASN A 150 8.09 -4.21 -25.77
N PRO A 151 8.09 -2.86 -25.67
CA PRO A 151 6.87 -2.11 -25.47
C PRO A 151 5.90 -2.35 -26.64
N SER A 152 4.60 -2.39 -26.35
CA SER A 152 3.58 -2.55 -27.41
C SER A 152 3.69 -1.40 -28.43
N PRO A 153 3.28 -1.60 -29.68
CA PRO A 153 3.40 -0.56 -30.75
C PRO A 153 2.76 0.79 -30.38
N LYS A 154 1.80 0.83 -29.46
CA LYS A 154 1.16 2.05 -28.97
C LYS A 154 2.01 2.86 -27.96
N GLU A 155 3.02 2.24 -27.34
CA GLU A 155 3.86 2.89 -26.32
C GLU A 155 5.15 3.48 -26.91
N ARG A 156 5.44 3.23 -28.20
CA ARG A 156 6.64 3.73 -28.89
C ARG A 156 6.60 5.20 -29.31
N ASN A 157 5.46 5.87 -29.17
CA ASN A 157 5.28 7.27 -29.58
C ASN A 157 5.41 8.27 -28.40
N LEU A 158 6.08 7.91 -27.33
CA LEU A 158 6.50 8.86 -26.33
C LEU A 158 7.78 9.54 -26.83
N ASP A 159 7.56 10.74 -27.35
CA ASP A 159 8.54 11.66 -27.86
C ASP A 159 9.71 11.86 -26.88
N HIS A 160 10.89 11.38 -27.27
CA HIS A 160 12.14 11.61 -26.54
C HIS A 160 12.73 12.99 -26.91
N SER A 161 11.95 14.05 -26.80
CA SER A 161 12.41 15.41 -27.04
C SER A 161 12.52 16.22 -25.75
N ASP A 162 13.17 15.68 -24.73
CA ASP A 162 13.67 16.52 -23.63
C ASP A 162 15.14 16.17 -23.38
N ASP A 163 16.01 16.94 -24.03
CA ASP A 163 17.43 17.07 -23.80
C ASP A 163 17.71 17.28 -22.30
N PHE A 164 18.25 16.27 -21.66
CA PHE A 164 18.91 16.44 -20.36
C PHE A 164 20.26 17.11 -20.61
N GLY A 165 20.27 18.44 -20.60
CA GLY A 165 21.51 19.20 -20.51
C GLY A 165 22.25 18.88 -19.23
N TYR A 166 23.35 18.13 -19.32
CA TYR A 166 24.30 18.02 -18.21
C TYR A 166 24.97 19.38 -18.06
N ILE A 167 24.77 20.00 -16.90
CA ILE A 167 25.56 21.16 -16.51
C ILE A 167 26.94 20.60 -16.14
N THR A 168 27.92 20.84 -17.04
CA THR A 168 29.33 20.65 -16.73
C THR A 168 29.84 21.96 -16.11
N ASP A 169 30.00 21.99 -14.79
CA ASP A 169 30.72 23.03 -14.12
C ASP A 169 32.21 22.88 -14.41
N THR A 170 32.77 23.95 -14.98
CA THR A 170 34.22 24.18 -15.10
C THR A 170 34.74 24.87 -13.83
#